data_8673e089ad3ac59860828504f0ca5821
#
_entry.id   8673e089ad3ac59860828504f0ca5821
#
_cell.length_a   1.000
_cell.length_b   1.000
_cell.length_c   1.000
_cell.angle_alpha   90.00
_cell.angle_beta   90.00
_cell.angle_gamma   90.00
#
_symmetry.space_group_name_H-M   'P 1'
#
loop_
_entity.id
_entity.type
_entity.pdbx_description
1 polymer ?
#
loop_
_entity_poly.entity_id
_entity_poly.type
_entity_poly.pdbx_seq_one_letter_code
_entity_poly.pdbx_strand_id
1 'polypeptide(L)'
;MQIKKVAILGAGAVGSYVIWGLSQAENLSLGVIAEGERAGRLKENGCLINGQVYRPEVWTPKEAHGADLLIVSLKYGALPGALDSIAQVVGEHTIVMSLMNGVDSEEIIAQKVNPDNILHALIKVASHKEENGYCFNPETTIGIIFGEIKPPFESERVQAVLSLIHISEPTRRRGIS
;
A
#
# COMPACT_ATOMS: atom_id res chain seq x y z
N MET A 1 12.83 -13.62 -2.15
CA MET A 1 12.73 -12.16 -1.86
C MET A 1 12.07 -11.95 -0.50
N GLN A 2 12.54 -10.98 0.31
CA GLN A 2 11.90 -10.61 1.60
C GLN A 2 11.58 -9.11 1.56
N ILE A 3 10.35 -8.74 1.91
CA ILE A 3 9.92 -7.34 1.99
C ILE A 3 10.26 -6.80 3.36
N LYS A 4 11.09 -5.75 3.42
CA LYS A 4 11.53 -5.08 4.65
C LYS A 4 11.19 -3.59 4.67
N LYS A 5 11.02 -2.97 3.50
CA LYS A 5 10.69 -1.55 3.36
C LYS A 5 9.43 -1.40 2.51
N VAL A 6 8.38 -0.87 3.12
CA VAL A 6 7.09 -0.62 2.45
C VAL A 6 6.79 0.87 2.45
N ALA A 7 6.54 1.39 1.26
CA ALA A 7 6.10 2.77 1.06
C ALA A 7 4.62 2.81 0.67
N ILE A 8 3.87 3.73 1.26
CA ILE A 8 2.45 3.94 0.97
C ILE A 8 2.26 5.34 0.40
N LEU A 9 1.74 5.42 -0.79
CA LEU A 9 1.35 6.68 -1.42
C LEU A 9 -0.17 6.86 -1.33
N GLY A 10 -0.58 7.66 -0.35
CA GLY A 10 -1.98 7.92 -0.03
C GLY A 10 -2.42 7.29 1.30
N ALA A 11 -2.63 8.11 2.33
CA ALA A 11 -3.13 7.70 3.65
C ALA A 11 -4.62 8.04 3.80
N GLY A 12 -5.43 7.69 2.80
CA GLY A 12 -6.89 7.76 2.84
C GLY A 12 -7.49 6.51 3.49
N ALA A 13 -8.74 6.18 3.17
CA ALA A 13 -9.44 5.00 3.71
C ALA A 13 -8.67 3.69 3.46
N VAL A 14 -8.24 3.45 2.22
CA VAL A 14 -7.49 2.26 1.83
C VAL A 14 -6.08 2.27 2.45
N GLY A 15 -5.36 3.40 2.35
CA GLY A 15 -4.03 3.53 2.96
C GLY A 15 -4.05 3.33 4.47
N SER A 16 -5.09 3.80 5.15
CA SER A 16 -5.28 3.57 6.59
C SER A 16 -5.44 2.08 6.92
N TYR A 17 -6.19 1.33 6.12
CA TYR A 17 -6.29 -0.12 6.28
C TYR A 17 -4.93 -0.81 6.17
N VAL A 18 -4.13 -0.42 5.18
CA VAL A 18 -2.77 -0.95 4.99
C VAL A 18 -1.85 -0.58 6.15
N ILE A 19 -1.87 0.69 6.60
CA ILE A 19 -1.09 1.15 7.75
C ILE A 19 -1.46 0.35 9.00
N TRP A 20 -2.75 0.17 9.26
CA TRP A 20 -3.23 -0.61 10.38
C TRP A 20 -2.70 -2.05 10.37
N GLY A 21 -2.82 -2.74 9.23
CA GLY A 21 -2.36 -4.12 9.09
C GLY A 21 -0.84 -4.24 9.23
N LEU A 22 -0.08 -3.44 8.50
CA LEU A 22 1.38 -3.55 8.45
C LEU A 22 2.10 -2.98 9.67
N SER A 23 1.45 -2.10 10.44
CA SER A 23 2.05 -1.57 11.68
C SER A 23 2.26 -2.61 12.77
N GLN A 24 1.70 -3.80 12.62
CA GLN A 24 1.89 -4.93 13.53
C GLN A 24 3.06 -5.85 13.11
N ALA A 25 3.62 -5.65 11.91
CA ALA A 25 4.72 -6.47 11.42
C ALA A 25 6.05 -6.06 12.07
N GLU A 26 6.73 -7.03 12.68
CA GLU A 26 8.06 -6.81 13.24
C GLU A 26 9.10 -6.66 12.13
N ASN A 27 10.12 -5.83 12.37
CA ASN A 27 11.24 -5.60 11.44
C ASN A 27 10.83 -5.07 10.06
N LEU A 28 9.71 -4.36 9.97
CA LEU A 28 9.24 -3.68 8.77
C LEU A 28 9.43 -2.17 8.89
N SER A 29 10.17 -1.58 7.96
CA SER A 29 10.20 -0.13 7.78
C SER A 29 8.97 0.27 6.95
N LEU A 30 8.02 0.95 7.60
CA LEU A 30 6.75 1.37 7.01
C LEU A 30 6.68 2.88 6.95
N GLY A 31 6.56 3.45 5.77
CA GLY A 31 6.49 4.89 5.59
C GLY A 31 5.38 5.33 4.64
N VAL A 32 4.81 6.50 4.93
CA VAL A 32 3.85 7.19 4.08
C VAL A 32 4.58 8.26 3.29
N ILE A 33 4.40 8.27 1.98
CA ILE A 33 4.97 9.29 1.11
C ILE A 33 4.10 10.55 1.20
N ALA A 34 4.71 11.63 1.69
CA ALA A 34 4.08 12.94 1.78
C ALA A 34 5.11 14.07 1.78
N GLU A 35 4.70 15.22 1.29
CA GLU A 35 5.52 16.43 1.25
C GLU A 35 4.72 17.64 1.76
N GLY A 36 5.42 18.74 2.04
CA GLY A 36 4.84 20.00 2.48
C GLY A 36 3.97 19.90 3.74
N GLU A 37 2.85 20.59 3.75
CA GLU A 37 1.93 20.63 4.90
C GLU A 37 1.36 19.27 5.26
N ARG A 38 1.16 18.39 4.27
CA ARG A 38 0.66 17.04 4.50
C ARG A 38 1.65 16.20 5.28
N ALA A 39 2.94 16.30 4.96
CA ALA A 39 4.00 15.65 5.72
C ALA A 39 4.04 16.16 7.16
N GLY A 40 3.95 17.48 7.36
CA GLY A 40 3.88 18.09 8.69
C GLY A 40 2.73 17.53 9.53
N ARG A 41 1.52 17.52 8.98
CA ARG A 41 0.33 16.97 9.67
C ARG A 41 0.47 15.50 10.02
N LEU A 42 1.01 14.67 9.12
CA LEU A 42 1.22 13.24 9.39
C LEU A 42 2.26 13.01 10.49
N LYS A 43 3.35 13.78 10.51
CA LYS A 43 4.37 13.70 11.56
C LYS A 43 3.82 14.13 12.92
N GLU A 44 3.02 15.18 12.96
CA GLU A 44 2.44 15.73 14.19
C GLU A 44 1.32 14.85 14.74
N ASN A 45 0.34 14.51 13.92
CA ASN A 45 -0.90 13.87 14.34
C ASN A 45 -0.90 12.34 14.16
N GLY A 46 -0.06 11.81 13.26
CA GLY A 46 -0.13 10.40 12.85
C GLY A 46 -1.38 10.11 12.03
N CYS A 47 -1.79 8.86 12.03
CA CYS A 47 -2.99 8.34 11.36
C CYS A 47 -3.94 7.77 12.40
N LEU A 48 -5.11 8.38 12.58
CA LEU A 48 -6.16 7.86 13.48
C LEU A 48 -6.95 6.79 12.73
N ILE A 49 -6.90 5.56 13.24
CA ILE A 49 -7.51 4.39 12.60
C ILE A 49 -8.18 3.54 13.68
N ASN A 50 -9.48 3.29 13.54
CA ASN A 50 -10.28 2.56 14.54
C ASN A 50 -10.08 3.09 15.96
N GLY A 51 -10.03 4.41 16.14
CA GLY A 51 -9.84 5.06 17.43
C GLY A 51 -8.42 5.02 18.01
N GLN A 52 -7.44 4.46 17.29
CA GLN A 52 -6.05 4.40 17.70
C GLN A 52 -5.15 5.20 16.76
N VAL A 53 -4.15 5.90 17.29
CA VAL A 53 -3.16 6.65 16.50
C VAL A 53 -2.00 5.75 16.11
N TYR A 54 -1.76 5.63 14.81
CA TYR A 54 -0.60 4.96 14.21
C TYR A 54 0.38 5.99 13.68
N ARG A 55 1.67 5.76 13.84
CA ARG A 55 2.74 6.69 13.46
C ARG A 55 3.75 6.03 12.53
N PRO A 56 3.36 5.75 11.26
CA PRO A 56 4.34 5.32 10.26
C PRO A 56 5.37 6.42 10.04
N GLU A 57 6.53 6.07 9.51
CA GLU A 57 7.48 7.07 9.03
C GLU A 57 6.84 7.94 7.93
N VAL A 58 7.35 9.14 7.75
CA VAL A 58 6.90 10.04 6.68
C VAL A 58 8.09 10.34 5.80
N TRP A 59 8.01 9.89 4.56
CA TRP A 59 9.10 9.97 3.58
C TRP A 59 8.74 10.90 2.42
N THR A 60 9.74 11.56 1.89
CA THR A 60 9.71 12.10 0.53
C THR A 60 9.82 10.94 -0.48
N PRO A 61 9.44 11.13 -1.76
CA PRO A 61 9.67 10.11 -2.79
C PRO A 61 11.12 9.64 -2.88
N LYS A 62 12.08 10.55 -2.67
CA LYS A 62 13.52 10.25 -2.68
C LYS A 62 13.94 9.36 -1.52
N GLU A 63 13.44 9.61 -0.31
CA GLU A 63 13.72 8.77 0.87
C GLU A 63 13.07 7.40 0.76
N ALA A 64 11.93 7.31 0.07
CA ALA A 64 11.25 6.06 -0.21
C ALA A 64 11.87 5.26 -1.37
N HIS A 65 12.82 5.82 -2.12
CA HIS A 65 13.45 5.15 -3.26
C HIS A 65 13.97 3.76 -2.91
N GLY A 66 13.74 2.81 -3.80
CA GLY A 66 14.13 1.42 -3.63
C GLY A 66 13.34 0.67 -2.54
N ALA A 67 12.15 1.16 -2.17
CA ALA A 67 11.24 0.37 -1.34
C ALA A 67 10.97 -1.00 -1.99
N ASP A 68 10.91 -2.06 -1.19
CA ASP A 68 10.61 -3.41 -1.69
C ASP A 68 9.18 -3.50 -2.21
N LEU A 69 8.25 -2.77 -1.56
CA LEU A 69 6.85 -2.69 -1.95
C LEU A 69 6.38 -1.23 -1.89
N LEU A 70 5.81 -0.76 -3.00
CA LEU A 70 5.09 0.50 -3.08
C LEU A 70 3.58 0.22 -3.24
N ILE A 71 2.79 0.72 -2.30
CA ILE A 71 1.33 0.65 -2.35
C ILE A 71 0.79 2.03 -2.75
N VAL A 72 0.05 2.07 -3.86
CA VAL A 72 -0.61 3.26 -4.37
C VAL A 72 -2.08 3.20 -4.01
N SER A 73 -2.54 4.12 -3.16
CA SER A 73 -3.92 4.20 -2.67
C SER A 73 -4.47 5.63 -2.70
N LEU A 74 -4.26 6.27 -3.82
CA LEU A 74 -4.73 7.63 -4.10
C LEU A 74 -6.19 7.64 -4.55
N LYS A 75 -6.81 8.81 -4.52
CA LYS A 75 -8.02 9.06 -5.32
C LYS A 75 -7.64 9.11 -6.79
N TYR A 76 -8.51 8.59 -7.67
CA TYR A 76 -8.24 8.47 -9.10
C TYR A 76 -7.73 9.75 -9.75
N GLY A 77 -8.37 10.89 -9.49
CA GLY A 77 -7.97 12.18 -10.04
C GLY A 77 -6.59 12.70 -9.60
N ALA A 78 -5.99 12.09 -8.56
CA ALA A 78 -4.66 12.47 -8.09
C ALA A 78 -3.53 11.65 -8.75
N LEU A 79 -3.85 10.53 -9.40
CA LEU A 79 -2.87 9.62 -9.96
C LEU A 79 -1.99 10.27 -11.05
N PRO A 80 -2.51 11.01 -12.03
CA PRO A 80 -1.66 11.62 -13.06
C PRO A 80 -0.59 12.56 -12.48
N GLY A 81 -0.95 13.35 -11.46
CA GLY A 81 0.00 14.24 -10.79
C GLY A 81 1.02 13.54 -9.88
N ALA A 82 0.80 12.26 -9.57
CA ALA A 82 1.67 11.47 -8.69
C ALA A 82 2.65 10.57 -9.46
N LEU A 83 2.57 10.48 -10.78
CA LEU A 83 3.37 9.54 -11.57
C LEU A 83 4.88 9.77 -11.45
N ASP A 84 5.31 11.03 -11.38
CA ASP A 84 6.74 11.34 -11.22
C ASP A 84 7.24 10.96 -9.81
N SER A 85 6.42 11.12 -8.79
CA SER A 85 6.73 10.64 -7.44
C SER A 85 6.79 9.11 -7.39
N ILE A 86 5.88 8.42 -8.06
CA ILE A 86 5.89 6.95 -8.18
C ILE A 86 7.18 6.49 -8.85
N ALA A 87 7.55 7.11 -9.98
CA ALA A 87 8.78 6.79 -10.70
C ALA A 87 10.04 7.02 -9.85
N GLN A 88 10.06 8.05 -8.99
CA GLN A 88 11.17 8.29 -8.07
C GLN A 88 11.31 7.21 -6.98
N VAL A 89 10.20 6.65 -6.52
CA VAL A 89 10.21 5.60 -5.49
C VAL A 89 10.66 4.26 -6.03
N VAL A 90 10.25 3.94 -7.26
CA VAL A 90 10.47 2.62 -7.87
C VAL A 90 11.95 2.43 -8.18
N GLY A 91 12.53 1.40 -7.59
CA GLY A 91 13.84 0.83 -7.94
C GLY A 91 13.68 -0.45 -8.77
N GLU A 92 14.80 -1.06 -9.11
CA GLU A 92 14.85 -2.25 -9.98
C GLU A 92 13.96 -3.40 -9.48
N HIS A 93 13.92 -3.61 -8.16
CA HIS A 93 13.20 -4.74 -7.53
C HIS A 93 11.92 -4.33 -6.80
N THR A 94 11.51 -3.06 -6.93
CA THR A 94 10.30 -2.57 -6.26
C THR A 94 9.06 -3.24 -6.84
N ILE A 95 8.25 -3.85 -5.99
CA ILE A 95 6.91 -4.30 -6.36
C ILE A 95 5.96 -3.11 -6.23
N VAL A 96 5.17 -2.83 -7.24
CA VAL A 96 4.14 -1.77 -7.22
C VAL A 96 2.77 -2.42 -7.22
N MET A 97 1.95 -2.10 -6.22
CA MET A 97 0.56 -2.55 -6.13
C MET A 97 -0.37 -1.34 -6.08
N SER A 98 -1.29 -1.27 -7.03
CA SER A 98 -2.38 -0.29 -6.99
C SER A 98 -3.56 -0.87 -6.23
N LEU A 99 -3.98 -0.17 -5.17
CA LEU A 99 -5.20 -0.48 -4.42
C LEU A 99 -6.26 0.60 -4.64
N MET A 100 -6.22 1.23 -5.81
CA MET A 100 -7.17 2.25 -6.21
C MET A 100 -8.45 1.62 -6.78
N ASN A 101 -9.54 2.36 -6.70
CA ASN A 101 -10.75 1.99 -7.41
C ASN A 101 -10.58 2.27 -8.90
N GLY A 102 -11.05 1.37 -9.74
CA GLY A 102 -10.91 1.44 -11.19
C GLY A 102 -10.14 0.23 -11.74
N VAL A 103 -10.01 0.15 -13.06
CA VAL A 103 -9.38 -0.98 -13.76
C VAL A 103 -8.16 -0.58 -14.59
N ASP A 104 -7.83 0.70 -14.61
CA ASP A 104 -6.82 1.31 -15.48
C ASP A 104 -5.65 1.95 -14.72
N SER A 105 -5.64 1.91 -13.39
CA SER A 105 -4.58 2.52 -12.59
C SER A 105 -3.21 1.91 -12.89
N GLU A 106 -3.13 0.62 -13.10
CA GLU A 106 -1.89 -0.09 -13.46
C GLU A 106 -1.38 0.32 -14.83
N GLU A 107 -2.26 0.51 -15.81
CA GLU A 107 -1.91 0.99 -17.15
C GLU A 107 -1.39 2.44 -17.10
N ILE A 108 -1.99 3.27 -16.27
CA ILE A 108 -1.55 4.66 -16.07
C ILE A 108 -0.17 4.69 -15.40
N ILE A 109 0.05 3.89 -14.36
CA ILE A 109 1.34 3.76 -13.69
C ILE A 109 2.41 3.24 -14.66
N ALA A 110 2.06 2.28 -15.51
CA ALA A 110 2.96 1.70 -16.51
C ALA A 110 3.48 2.71 -17.56
N GLN A 111 2.90 3.89 -17.65
CA GLN A 111 3.45 4.97 -18.50
C GLN A 111 4.78 5.53 -18.01
N LYS A 112 5.09 5.37 -16.71
CA LYS A 112 6.30 5.91 -16.06
C LYS A 112 7.15 4.86 -15.36
N VAL A 113 6.62 3.66 -15.16
CA VAL A 113 7.26 2.56 -14.43
C VAL A 113 7.28 1.32 -15.33
N ASN A 114 8.32 0.50 -15.22
CA ASN A 114 8.35 -0.76 -15.94
C ASN A 114 7.15 -1.63 -15.54
N PRO A 115 6.32 -2.09 -16.49
CA PRO A 115 5.19 -2.97 -16.19
C PRO A 115 5.56 -4.21 -15.39
N ASP A 116 6.78 -4.72 -15.54
CA ASP A 116 7.25 -5.88 -14.76
C ASP A 116 7.38 -5.62 -13.26
N ASN A 117 7.42 -4.36 -12.83
CA ASN A 117 7.34 -4.01 -11.41
C ASN A 117 5.91 -4.10 -10.86
N ILE A 118 4.89 -4.08 -11.72
CA ILE A 118 3.49 -4.00 -11.29
C ILE A 118 2.96 -5.40 -10.98
N LEU A 119 2.46 -5.58 -9.76
CA LEU A 119 1.69 -6.73 -9.32
C LEU A 119 0.24 -6.33 -9.22
N HIS A 120 -0.63 -6.99 -9.98
CA HIS A 120 -2.04 -6.64 -10.02
C HIS A 120 -2.73 -6.94 -8.71
N ALA A 121 -3.53 -5.99 -8.24
CA ALA A 121 -4.21 -6.10 -6.96
C ALA A 121 -5.55 -5.39 -6.98
N LEU A 122 -6.42 -5.81 -6.08
CA LEU A 122 -7.63 -5.10 -5.72
C LEU A 122 -7.86 -5.19 -4.21
N ILE A 123 -8.60 -4.25 -3.67
CA ILE A 123 -8.96 -4.25 -2.26
C ILE A 123 -10.47 -4.18 -2.08
N LYS A 124 -10.97 -4.90 -1.09
CA LYS A 124 -12.36 -4.82 -0.66
C LYS A 124 -12.41 -4.56 0.84
N VAL A 125 -12.56 -3.29 1.19
CA VAL A 125 -12.71 -2.80 2.55
C VAL A 125 -13.90 -1.84 2.62
N ALA A 126 -14.80 -2.07 3.57
CA ALA A 126 -15.86 -1.13 3.91
C ALA A 126 -15.34 -0.18 4.99
N SER A 127 -14.85 0.97 4.58
CA SER A 127 -14.32 2.00 5.46
C SER A 127 -15.18 3.24 5.41
N HIS A 128 -15.36 3.90 6.55
CA HIS A 128 -16.00 5.20 6.64
C HIS A 128 -15.05 6.22 7.26
N LYS A 129 -15.20 7.47 6.83
CA LYS A 129 -14.43 8.59 7.36
C LYS A 129 -15.09 9.07 8.65
N GLU A 130 -14.28 9.25 9.68
CA GLU A 130 -14.62 9.97 10.90
C GLU A 130 -14.04 11.39 10.86
N GLU A 131 -14.32 12.20 11.88
CA GLU A 131 -13.89 13.61 11.93
C GLU A 131 -12.39 13.77 11.65
N ASN A 132 -11.56 12.95 12.29
CA ASN A 132 -10.09 13.02 12.20
C ASN A 132 -9.41 11.75 11.70
N GLY A 133 -10.15 10.76 11.21
CA GLY A 133 -9.57 9.48 10.84
C GLY A 133 -10.49 8.58 10.02
N TYR A 134 -10.19 7.30 10.05
CA TYR A 134 -10.92 6.26 9.33
C TYR A 134 -11.25 5.08 10.24
N CYS A 135 -12.44 4.52 10.04
CA CYS A 135 -12.92 3.36 10.74
C CYS A 135 -13.34 2.26 9.76
N PHE A 136 -13.07 1.03 10.11
CA PHE A 136 -13.52 -0.16 9.37
C PHE A 136 -13.63 -1.34 10.34
N ASN A 137 -14.43 -2.34 9.97
CA ASN A 137 -14.52 -3.59 10.73
C ASN A 137 -13.60 -4.65 10.11
N PRO A 138 -12.51 -5.06 10.80
CA PRO A 138 -11.60 -6.08 10.30
C PRO A 138 -12.26 -7.44 10.03
N GLU A 139 -13.28 -7.81 10.83
CA GLU A 139 -13.96 -9.11 10.73
C GLU A 139 -14.78 -9.25 9.44
N THR A 140 -15.32 -8.13 8.92
CA THR A 140 -16.14 -8.11 7.70
C THR A 140 -15.36 -7.69 6.46
N THR A 141 -14.09 -7.33 6.61
CA THR A 141 -13.23 -6.89 5.52
C THR A 141 -12.67 -8.12 4.79
N ILE A 142 -12.78 -8.14 3.45
CA ILE A 142 -12.18 -9.20 2.62
C ILE A 142 -10.66 -8.98 2.51
N GLY A 143 -10.22 -7.73 2.50
CA GLY A 143 -8.82 -7.37 2.41
C GLY A 143 -8.31 -7.23 0.99
N ILE A 144 -7.02 -7.52 0.79
CA ILE A 144 -6.32 -7.37 -0.48
C ILE A 144 -6.29 -8.70 -1.22
N ILE A 145 -6.67 -8.67 -2.49
CA ILE A 145 -6.55 -9.78 -3.44
C ILE A 145 -5.52 -9.35 -4.49
N PHE A 146 -4.53 -10.16 -4.75
CA PHE A 146 -3.45 -9.82 -5.68
C PHE A 146 -2.89 -11.08 -6.36
N GLY A 147 -2.22 -10.90 -7.48
CA GLY A 147 -1.58 -11.98 -8.21
C GLY A 147 -0.99 -11.56 -9.54
N GLU A 148 -0.33 -12.51 -10.20
CA GLU A 148 0.15 -12.36 -11.57
C GLU A 148 -1.01 -12.57 -12.56
N ILE A 149 -1.00 -11.80 -13.65
CA ILE A 149 -1.94 -11.99 -14.78
C ILE A 149 -1.46 -13.04 -15.78
N LYS A 150 -0.20 -13.45 -15.69
CA LYS A 150 0.40 -14.48 -16.55
C LYS A 150 1.21 -15.46 -15.69
N PRO A 151 1.33 -16.73 -16.10
CA PRO A 151 2.19 -17.68 -15.40
C PRO A 151 3.66 -17.21 -15.33
N PRO A 152 4.39 -17.56 -14.28
CA PRO A 152 3.96 -18.37 -13.12
C PRO A 152 3.10 -17.54 -12.13
N PHE A 153 1.92 -18.05 -11.79
CA PHE A 153 0.99 -17.35 -10.87
C PHE A 153 1.50 -17.30 -9.43
N GLU A 154 2.33 -18.25 -9.04
CA GLU A 154 3.01 -18.30 -7.73
C GLU A 154 4.46 -17.81 -7.85
N SER A 155 4.63 -16.59 -8.33
CA SER A 155 5.94 -15.98 -8.46
C SER A 155 6.58 -15.69 -7.09
N GLU A 156 7.90 -15.51 -7.05
CA GLU A 156 8.64 -15.18 -5.83
C GLU A 156 8.10 -13.89 -5.17
N ARG A 157 7.72 -12.89 -5.96
CA ARG A 157 7.14 -11.64 -5.45
C ARG A 157 5.73 -11.83 -4.89
N VAL A 158 4.90 -12.69 -5.48
CA VAL A 158 3.59 -13.06 -4.93
C VAL A 158 3.78 -13.72 -3.57
N GLN A 159 4.71 -14.66 -3.44
CA GLN A 159 5.01 -15.31 -2.17
C GLN A 159 5.56 -14.33 -1.12
N ALA A 160 6.39 -13.38 -1.53
CA ALA A 160 6.92 -12.35 -0.63
C ALA A 160 5.81 -11.43 -0.07
N VAL A 161 4.90 -10.96 -0.93
CA VAL A 161 3.75 -10.15 -0.52
C VAL A 161 2.79 -10.97 0.35
N LEU A 162 2.53 -12.22 -0.02
CA LEU A 162 1.67 -13.12 0.75
C LEU A 162 2.21 -13.33 2.17
N SER A 163 3.51 -13.58 2.30
CA SER A 163 4.17 -13.73 3.60
C SER A 163 4.03 -12.47 4.47
N LEU A 164 4.17 -11.28 3.87
CA LEU A 164 4.00 -10.02 4.57
C LEU A 164 2.56 -9.83 5.08
N ILE A 165 1.56 -10.10 4.25
CA ILE A 165 0.15 -9.93 4.60
C ILE A 165 -0.29 -10.96 5.65
N HIS A 166 0.20 -12.21 5.58
CA HIS A 166 -0.12 -13.23 6.59
C HIS A 166 0.43 -12.92 7.98
N ILE A 167 1.55 -12.21 8.09
CA ILE A 167 2.08 -11.76 9.39
C ILE A 167 1.15 -10.70 10.00
N SER A 168 0.56 -9.86 9.17
CA SER A 168 -0.31 -8.75 9.62
C SER A 168 -1.77 -9.15 9.84
N GLU A 169 -2.22 -10.29 9.30
CA GLU A 169 -3.61 -10.80 9.44
C GLU A 169 -3.62 -12.28 9.90
N PRO A 170 -3.27 -12.61 11.15
CA PRO A 170 -3.13 -14.00 11.58
C PRO A 170 -4.43 -14.82 11.58
N THR A 171 -5.59 -14.24 11.28
CA THR A 171 -6.90 -14.86 11.49
C THR A 171 -7.65 -15.30 10.23
N ARG A 172 -7.12 -15.12 9.01
CA ARG A 172 -7.84 -15.52 7.79
C ARG A 172 -7.04 -16.48 6.90
N ARG A 173 -7.06 -17.77 7.27
CA ARG A 173 -6.93 -18.84 6.27
C ARG A 173 -8.25 -18.91 5.49
N ARG A 174 -8.28 -18.37 4.28
CA ARG A 174 -9.19 -18.84 3.23
C ARG A 174 -8.35 -19.30 2.07
N GLY A 175 -8.06 -20.61 2.07
CA GLY A 175 -7.66 -21.29 0.84
C GLY A 175 -8.80 -21.15 -0.16
N ILE A 176 -8.47 -20.66 -1.34
CA ILE A 176 -9.33 -20.82 -2.52
C ILE A 176 -9.01 -22.22 -3.03
N SER A 177 -9.96 -23.15 -2.83
CA SER A 177 -10.03 -24.42 -3.55
C SER A 177 -10.79 -24.21 -4.85
#